data_e81b59cd223d0041201443164a387a3c
#
_entry.id   e81b59cd223d0041201443164a387a3c
#
_cell.length_a   1.000
_cell.length_b   1.000
_cell.length_c   1.000
_cell.angle_alpha   90.00
_cell.angle_beta   90.00
_cell.angle_gamma   90.00
#
_symmetry.space_group_name_H-M   'P 1'
#
loop_
_entity.id
_entity.type
_entity.pdbx_description
1 polymer ?
#
loop_
_entity_poly.entity_id
_entity_poly.type
_entity_poly.pdbx_seq_one_letter_code
_entity_poly.pdbx_strand_id
1 'polypeptide(L)'
;LLSKVRTLMDPAIAKIQASLGGQSSTEAISSLQSTVDDVVRPLSIEVAEASDELEAESGKAEIREKAPRPKTILLGEFLVPLWAGLIAAIVLVPVAFLFETPLNSLLILLTIFLLMLLGLGLIQLLTINLAIPPVLAAIVVPILYAVSFTPFYWISPAMSWAISIEQIHALLLFGVSVGGTTFAAQFAQLQRKATTENLVAVNQQLEILNASLRQELWLNRRRTASVLHGPVQAALFASAMKLSQEQKPTPELVSEVEQDIAAALEKLNNPSNLEGEDITDLLNQIVEIWSDAAQISIKIPEDLEAAITKQPLTSEALIEIAREFITNAIKHGKASSVSLKVSRIDGARIAIEVIDDGQGVPPGAKPGFGSKLLSELSLVWRQSRVGDTTLSYAEIVLGQQD
;
A
#
# COMPACT_ATOMS: atom_id res chain seq x y z
N LEU A 1 -9.51 15.50 15.94
CA LEU A 1 -10.93 15.17 16.13
C LEU A 1 -11.36 15.32 17.58
N LEU A 2 -10.78 14.55 18.52
CA LEU A 2 -11.09 14.64 19.96
C LEU A 2 -10.92 16.05 20.54
N SER A 3 -9.93 16.82 20.08
CA SER A 3 -9.78 18.23 20.49
C SER A 3 -10.95 19.09 20.02
N LYS A 4 -11.43 18.90 18.78
CA LYS A 4 -12.61 19.61 18.25
C LYS A 4 -13.89 19.23 19.04
N VAL A 5 -14.06 17.93 19.31
CA VAL A 5 -15.18 17.44 20.13
C VAL A 5 -15.15 18.10 21.51
N ARG A 6 -14.00 18.14 22.20
CA ARG A 6 -13.85 18.82 23.49
C ARG A 6 -14.14 20.30 23.40
N THR A 7 -13.58 21.01 22.42
CA THR A 7 -13.81 22.46 22.25
C THR A 7 -15.29 22.82 22.12
N LEU A 8 -16.10 21.95 21.51
CA LEU A 8 -17.54 22.14 21.38
C LEU A 8 -18.35 21.64 22.58
N MET A 9 -17.90 20.56 23.21
CA MET A 9 -18.59 19.96 24.35
C MET A 9 -18.32 20.71 25.67
N ASP A 10 -17.10 21.20 25.92
CA ASP A 10 -16.73 21.87 27.15
C ASP A 10 -17.62 23.10 27.46
N PRO A 11 -17.90 24.02 26.50
CA PRO A 11 -18.80 25.13 26.70
C PRO A 11 -20.26 24.68 26.97
N ALA A 12 -20.68 23.60 26.26
CA ALA A 12 -22.04 23.06 26.44
C ALA A 12 -22.20 22.44 27.83
N ILE A 13 -21.19 21.72 28.31
CA ILE A 13 -21.14 21.15 29.67
C ILE A 13 -21.14 22.27 30.75
N ALA A 14 -20.28 23.29 30.55
CA ALA A 14 -20.25 24.46 31.46
C ALA A 14 -21.62 25.15 31.55
N LYS A 15 -22.33 25.26 30.42
CA LYS A 15 -23.70 25.81 30.38
C LYS A 15 -24.70 24.94 31.15
N ILE A 16 -24.61 23.61 30.98
CA ILE A 16 -25.43 22.66 31.73
C ILE A 16 -25.16 22.79 33.25
N GLN A 17 -23.89 22.78 33.65
CA GLN A 17 -23.50 22.92 35.05
C GLN A 17 -23.99 24.24 35.66
N ALA A 18 -23.85 25.34 34.93
CA ALA A 18 -24.38 26.64 35.36
C ALA A 18 -25.91 26.63 35.50
N SER A 19 -26.63 25.94 34.60
CA SER A 19 -28.10 25.82 34.68
C SER A 19 -28.57 24.88 35.80
N LEU A 20 -27.77 23.84 36.12
CA LEU A 20 -28.03 22.94 37.25
C LEU A 20 -27.83 23.63 38.60
N GLY A 21 -26.87 24.57 38.71
CA GLY A 21 -26.67 25.41 39.89
C GLY A 21 -27.75 26.50 40.10
N GLY A 22 -28.64 26.71 39.12
CA GLY A 22 -29.77 27.64 39.16
C GLY A 22 -30.98 27.04 39.86
N GLN A 23 -31.95 27.92 40.27
CA GLN A 23 -33.15 27.48 41.00
C GLN A 23 -34.27 26.92 40.08
N SER A 24 -34.08 26.79 38.77
CA SER A 24 -35.11 26.40 37.80
C SER A 24 -34.76 25.09 37.05
N SER A 25 -35.52 24.03 37.37
CA SER A 25 -35.40 22.75 36.64
C SER A 25 -35.73 22.89 35.14
N THR A 26 -36.60 23.81 34.76
CA THR A 26 -37.02 24.04 33.38
C THR A 26 -35.84 24.56 32.53
N GLU A 27 -34.98 25.43 33.05
CA GLU A 27 -33.78 25.93 32.35
C GLU A 27 -32.73 24.84 32.20
N ALA A 28 -32.54 24.00 33.19
CA ALA A 28 -31.61 22.87 33.13
C ALA A 28 -32.07 21.85 32.09
N ILE A 29 -33.35 21.49 32.04
CA ILE A 29 -33.93 20.57 31.03
C ILE A 29 -33.79 21.14 29.64
N SER A 30 -34.12 22.42 29.43
CA SER A 30 -33.99 23.07 28.10
C SER A 30 -32.54 23.15 27.68
N SER A 31 -31.59 23.37 28.59
CA SER A 31 -30.14 23.36 28.28
C SER A 31 -29.64 21.99 27.92
N LEU A 32 -30.10 20.91 28.61
CA LEU A 32 -29.76 19.54 28.24
C LEU A 32 -30.30 19.15 26.88
N GLN A 33 -31.56 19.46 26.58
CA GLN A 33 -32.18 19.16 25.30
C GLN A 33 -31.53 19.96 24.15
N SER A 34 -31.25 21.25 24.35
CA SER A 34 -30.56 22.06 23.32
C SER A 34 -29.13 21.54 23.10
N THR A 35 -28.43 21.06 24.13
CA THR A 35 -27.09 20.44 23.95
C THR A 35 -27.16 19.18 23.11
N VAL A 36 -28.18 18.33 23.27
CA VAL A 36 -28.36 17.14 22.45
C VAL A 36 -28.65 17.52 20.99
N ASP A 37 -29.58 18.45 20.77
CA ASP A 37 -30.05 18.76 19.42
C ASP A 37 -29.09 19.68 18.64
N ASP A 38 -28.44 20.64 19.31
CA ASP A 38 -27.62 21.68 18.68
C ASP A 38 -26.12 21.33 18.69
N VAL A 39 -25.66 20.43 19.57
CA VAL A 39 -24.23 20.10 19.71
C VAL A 39 -23.97 18.61 19.46
N VAL A 40 -24.56 17.71 20.26
CA VAL A 40 -24.19 16.28 20.23
C VAL A 40 -24.62 15.62 18.93
N ARG A 41 -25.87 15.85 18.46
CA ARG A 41 -26.38 15.23 17.24
C ARG A 41 -25.67 15.75 15.99
N PRO A 42 -25.51 17.06 15.74
CA PRO A 42 -24.74 17.55 14.59
C PRO A 42 -23.27 17.10 14.64
N LEU A 43 -22.64 17.14 15.82
CA LEU A 43 -21.25 16.73 15.98
C LEU A 43 -21.04 15.24 15.68
N SER A 44 -21.97 14.37 16.08
CA SER A 44 -21.89 12.93 15.78
C SER A 44 -21.98 12.66 14.27
N ILE A 45 -22.80 13.41 13.55
CA ILE A 45 -22.94 13.32 12.09
C ILE A 45 -21.69 13.87 11.43
N GLU A 46 -21.20 15.05 11.83
CA GLU A 46 -19.99 15.66 11.28
C GLU A 46 -18.76 14.77 11.47
N VAL A 47 -18.64 14.16 12.66
CA VAL A 47 -17.55 13.21 12.97
C VAL A 47 -17.63 11.96 12.07
N ALA A 48 -18.83 11.48 11.78
CA ALA A 48 -19.03 10.33 10.90
C ALA A 48 -18.77 10.66 9.43
N GLU A 49 -19.04 11.91 8.99
CA GLU A 49 -18.93 12.34 7.58
C GLU A 49 -17.58 12.99 7.20
N ALA A 50 -16.74 13.34 8.17
CA ALA A 50 -15.48 14.11 7.95
C ALA A 50 -14.38 13.41 7.13
N SER A 51 -14.74 12.50 6.22
CA SER A 51 -13.78 11.73 5.41
C SER A 51 -13.17 12.48 4.22
N ASP A 52 -13.75 13.59 3.77
CA ASP A 52 -13.46 14.13 2.44
C ASP A 52 -12.31 15.17 2.36
N GLU A 53 -11.89 15.76 3.49
CA GLU A 53 -10.89 16.85 3.45
C GLU A 53 -9.41 16.39 3.52
N LEU A 54 -9.13 15.17 3.99
CA LEU A 54 -7.75 14.68 4.20
C LEU A 54 -7.10 14.06 2.95
N GLU A 55 -7.85 13.72 1.91
CA GLU A 55 -7.29 13.20 0.65
C GLU A 55 -6.49 14.25 -0.14
N ALA A 56 -6.73 15.53 0.08
CA ALA A 56 -6.09 16.61 -0.67
C ALA A 56 -4.66 16.95 -0.22
N GLU A 57 -4.25 16.62 1.00
CA GLU A 57 -2.95 17.03 1.57
C GLU A 57 -1.85 15.94 1.56
N SER A 58 -2.17 14.66 1.39
CA SER A 58 -1.18 13.58 1.51
C SER A 58 -0.26 13.38 0.28
N GLY A 59 -0.37 14.23 -0.73
CA GLY A 59 0.30 14.06 -2.03
C GLY A 59 1.78 14.48 -2.13
N LYS A 60 2.47 14.94 -1.06
CA LYS A 60 3.83 15.48 -1.17
C LYS A 60 4.79 15.04 -0.07
N ALA A 61 5.10 13.76 -0.04
CA ALA A 61 6.29 13.30 0.66
C ALA A 61 7.40 13.01 -0.36
N GLU A 62 8.32 13.93 -0.53
CA GLU A 62 9.50 13.77 -1.38
C GLU A 62 10.54 12.91 -0.65
N ILE A 63 10.43 11.60 -0.74
CA ILE A 63 11.44 10.68 -0.22
C ILE A 63 12.58 10.61 -1.22
N ARG A 64 13.61 11.41 -0.97
CA ARG A 64 14.86 11.44 -1.73
C ARG A 64 15.85 10.45 -1.13
N GLU A 65 15.56 9.17 -1.21
CA GLU A 65 16.53 8.15 -0.84
C GLU A 65 17.42 7.82 -2.04
N LYS A 66 18.73 8.04 -1.89
CA LYS A 66 19.71 7.70 -2.92
C LYS A 66 19.73 6.18 -3.07
N ALA A 67 19.39 5.69 -4.26
CA ALA A 67 19.48 4.26 -4.58
C ALA A 67 20.85 3.70 -4.15
N PRO A 68 20.89 2.55 -3.47
CA PRO A 68 22.14 1.95 -3.03
C PRO A 68 23.00 1.60 -4.23
N ARG A 69 24.22 2.13 -4.25
CA ARG A 69 25.21 1.80 -5.29
C ARG A 69 25.68 0.36 -5.07
N PRO A 70 25.72 -0.49 -6.11
CA PRO A 70 26.21 -1.85 -5.97
C PRO A 70 27.69 -1.81 -5.52
N LYS A 71 28.02 -2.58 -4.48
CA LYS A 71 29.40 -2.70 -3.97
C LYS A 71 30.30 -3.46 -4.94
N THR A 72 29.75 -4.45 -5.62
CA THR A 72 30.42 -5.28 -6.61
C THR A 72 29.49 -5.53 -7.81
N ILE A 73 30.07 -5.76 -8.97
CA ILE A 73 29.37 -6.11 -10.20
C ILE A 73 30.04 -7.35 -10.81
N LEU A 74 29.28 -8.16 -11.55
CA LEU A 74 29.81 -9.31 -12.27
C LEU A 74 30.42 -8.83 -13.59
N LEU A 75 31.73 -9.06 -13.79
CA LEU A 75 32.46 -8.54 -14.94
C LEU A 75 31.89 -9.07 -16.27
N GLY A 76 31.51 -10.35 -16.31
CA GLY A 76 30.97 -10.97 -17.51
C GLY A 76 29.67 -10.34 -18.02
N GLU A 77 28.86 -9.71 -17.15
CA GLU A 77 27.63 -9.02 -17.57
C GLU A 77 27.87 -7.74 -18.37
N PHE A 78 29.09 -7.17 -18.23
CA PHE A 78 29.50 -5.94 -18.93
C PHE A 78 30.17 -6.22 -20.28
N LEU A 79 30.37 -7.47 -20.62
CA LEU A 79 30.89 -7.89 -21.92
C LEU A 79 29.73 -8.33 -22.80
N VAL A 80 29.52 -7.64 -23.92
CA VAL A 80 28.41 -7.89 -24.86
C VAL A 80 28.97 -8.19 -26.27
N PRO A 81 29.54 -9.40 -26.48
CA PRO A 81 30.37 -9.70 -27.69
C PRO A 81 29.62 -9.46 -28.98
N LEU A 82 28.37 -9.90 -29.08
CA LEU A 82 27.56 -9.77 -30.29
C LEU A 82 27.33 -8.31 -30.68
N TRP A 83 26.85 -7.50 -29.72
CA TRP A 83 26.57 -6.09 -29.99
C TRP A 83 27.84 -5.29 -30.22
N ALA A 84 28.90 -5.59 -29.49
CA ALA A 84 30.20 -4.95 -29.68
C ALA A 84 30.76 -5.22 -31.08
N GLY A 85 30.69 -6.46 -31.54
CA GLY A 85 31.13 -6.84 -32.89
C GLY A 85 30.30 -6.16 -33.97
N LEU A 86 28.98 -6.11 -33.84
CA LEU A 86 28.09 -5.42 -34.78
C LEU A 86 28.37 -3.92 -34.84
N ILE A 87 28.49 -3.26 -33.69
CA ILE A 87 28.78 -1.81 -33.61
C ILE A 87 30.15 -1.53 -34.23
N ALA A 88 31.17 -2.32 -33.88
CA ALA A 88 32.48 -2.14 -34.42
C ALA A 88 32.51 -2.33 -35.97
N ALA A 89 31.86 -3.36 -36.47
CA ALA A 89 31.75 -3.60 -37.90
C ALA A 89 31.05 -2.43 -38.61
N ILE A 90 29.90 -1.97 -38.12
CA ILE A 90 29.12 -0.88 -38.75
C ILE A 90 29.90 0.44 -38.73
N VAL A 91 30.52 0.81 -37.60
CA VAL A 91 31.25 2.08 -37.47
C VAL A 91 32.50 2.10 -38.37
N LEU A 92 33.13 0.96 -38.56
CA LEU A 92 34.35 0.87 -39.38
C LEU A 92 34.08 0.69 -40.89
N VAL A 93 32.83 0.51 -41.33
CA VAL A 93 32.47 0.41 -42.75
C VAL A 93 33.09 1.56 -43.59
N PRO A 94 32.91 2.84 -43.28
CA PRO A 94 33.45 3.91 -44.10
C PRO A 94 34.97 3.86 -44.20
N VAL A 95 35.64 3.52 -43.09
CA VAL A 95 37.11 3.45 -43.04
C VAL A 95 37.63 2.29 -43.91
N ALA A 96 37.01 1.10 -43.80
CA ALA A 96 37.42 -0.07 -44.56
C ALA A 96 37.31 0.16 -46.06
N PHE A 97 36.20 0.76 -46.53
CA PHE A 97 35.96 1.00 -47.94
C PHE A 97 36.76 2.19 -48.56
N LEU A 98 37.36 3.04 -47.71
CA LEU A 98 38.21 4.13 -48.15
C LEU A 98 39.64 3.68 -48.56
N PHE A 99 40.15 2.63 -47.92
CA PHE A 99 41.56 2.25 -48.03
C PHE A 99 41.80 0.91 -48.72
N GLU A 100 40.77 0.08 -48.90
CA GLU A 100 40.88 -1.27 -49.41
C GLU A 100 39.89 -1.57 -50.54
N THR A 101 40.15 -2.66 -51.29
CA THR A 101 39.19 -3.17 -52.28
C THR A 101 37.88 -3.61 -51.57
N PRO A 102 36.73 -3.60 -52.26
CA PRO A 102 35.46 -4.00 -51.64
C PRO A 102 35.50 -5.39 -51.01
N LEU A 103 36.20 -6.35 -51.59
CA LEU A 103 36.33 -7.70 -51.06
C LEU A 103 37.17 -7.72 -49.78
N ASN A 104 38.33 -7.05 -49.80
CA ASN A 104 39.16 -6.92 -48.61
C ASN A 104 38.42 -6.18 -47.45
N SER A 105 37.71 -5.12 -47.80
CA SER A 105 36.90 -4.37 -46.81
C SER A 105 35.88 -5.26 -46.08
N LEU A 106 35.17 -6.11 -46.84
CA LEU A 106 34.23 -7.07 -46.25
C LEU A 106 34.92 -8.12 -45.37
N LEU A 107 36.08 -8.64 -45.81
CA LEU A 107 36.86 -9.59 -45.03
C LEU A 107 37.42 -8.97 -43.75
N ILE A 108 37.89 -7.72 -43.80
CA ILE A 108 38.35 -6.96 -42.63
C ILE A 108 37.23 -6.79 -41.63
N LEU A 109 36.03 -6.32 -42.05
CA LEU A 109 34.89 -6.14 -41.22
C LEU A 109 34.40 -7.44 -40.58
N LEU A 110 34.37 -8.52 -41.35
CA LEU A 110 34.03 -9.86 -40.85
C LEU A 110 35.05 -10.33 -39.82
N THR A 111 36.36 -10.12 -40.09
CA THR A 111 37.42 -10.48 -39.15
C THR A 111 37.28 -9.71 -37.82
N ILE A 112 37.02 -8.39 -37.86
CA ILE A 112 36.78 -7.55 -36.70
C ILE A 112 35.57 -8.06 -35.90
N PHE A 113 34.47 -8.35 -36.60
CA PHE A 113 33.27 -8.91 -35.97
C PHE A 113 33.57 -10.24 -35.29
N LEU A 114 34.26 -11.16 -35.93
CA LEU A 114 34.61 -12.46 -35.37
C LEU A 114 35.59 -12.35 -34.18
N LEU A 115 36.58 -11.46 -34.27
CA LEU A 115 37.49 -11.20 -33.13
C LEU A 115 36.75 -10.66 -31.91
N MET A 116 35.84 -9.73 -32.12
CA MET A 116 34.98 -9.23 -31.02
C MET A 116 34.08 -10.33 -30.46
N LEU A 117 33.42 -11.08 -31.32
CA LEU A 117 32.51 -12.13 -30.90
C LEU A 117 33.22 -13.25 -30.16
N LEU A 118 34.31 -13.78 -30.71
CA LEU A 118 35.05 -14.92 -30.17
C LEU A 118 35.95 -14.49 -28.99
N GLY A 119 36.71 -13.38 -29.16
CA GLY A 119 37.62 -12.86 -28.17
C GLY A 119 36.91 -12.43 -26.89
N LEU A 120 35.93 -11.53 -27.02
CA LEU A 120 35.12 -11.11 -25.85
C LEU A 120 34.23 -12.23 -25.32
N GLY A 121 33.72 -13.13 -26.19
CA GLY A 121 32.91 -14.26 -25.76
C GLY A 121 33.72 -15.22 -24.90
N LEU A 122 34.98 -15.51 -25.25
CA LEU A 122 35.88 -16.30 -24.41
C LEU A 122 36.18 -15.61 -23.08
N ILE A 123 36.49 -14.30 -23.11
CA ILE A 123 36.75 -13.52 -21.92
C ILE A 123 35.50 -13.50 -21.04
N GLN A 124 34.32 -13.31 -21.59
CA GLN A 124 33.04 -13.35 -20.88
C GLN A 124 32.83 -14.70 -20.15
N LEU A 125 33.10 -15.81 -20.86
CA LEU A 125 32.96 -17.15 -20.27
C LEU A 125 33.91 -17.36 -19.09
N LEU A 126 35.14 -16.84 -19.15
CA LEU A 126 36.13 -16.93 -18.11
C LEU A 126 35.83 -16.00 -16.92
N THR A 127 35.11 -14.93 -17.14
CA THR A 127 34.85 -13.87 -16.13
C THR A 127 33.39 -13.81 -15.64
N ILE A 128 32.54 -14.75 -16.03
CA ILE A 128 31.10 -14.74 -15.73
C ILE A 128 30.79 -14.65 -14.23
N ASN A 129 31.61 -15.31 -13.42
CA ASN A 129 31.46 -15.34 -11.95
C ASN A 129 32.42 -14.38 -11.22
N LEU A 130 33.17 -13.55 -11.96
CA LEU A 130 34.15 -12.65 -11.36
C LEU A 130 33.47 -11.36 -10.88
N ALA A 131 33.32 -11.21 -9.58
CA ALA A 131 32.77 -10.00 -8.95
C ALA A 131 33.89 -9.00 -8.65
N ILE A 132 33.78 -7.79 -9.21
CA ILE A 132 34.77 -6.72 -8.99
C ILE A 132 34.06 -5.39 -8.64
N PRO A 133 34.76 -4.45 -7.95
CA PRO A 133 34.23 -3.12 -7.72
C PRO A 133 33.93 -2.37 -9.02
N PRO A 134 32.86 -1.55 -9.11
CA PRO A 134 32.49 -0.82 -10.33
C PRO A 134 33.61 0.09 -10.88
N VAL A 135 34.39 0.69 -9.97
CA VAL A 135 35.52 1.55 -10.36
C VAL A 135 36.61 0.76 -11.09
N LEU A 136 36.92 -0.46 -10.62
CA LEU A 136 37.86 -1.35 -11.27
C LEU A 136 37.31 -1.84 -12.62
N ALA A 137 36.03 -2.19 -12.69
CA ALA A 137 35.38 -2.59 -13.93
C ALA A 137 35.41 -1.49 -15.00
N ALA A 138 35.26 -0.23 -14.61
CA ALA A 138 35.35 0.92 -15.52
C ALA A 138 36.73 1.05 -16.22
N ILE A 139 37.76 0.47 -15.62
CA ILE A 139 39.11 0.44 -16.21
C ILE A 139 39.31 -0.87 -16.98
N VAL A 140 38.92 -2.00 -16.39
CA VAL A 140 39.19 -3.34 -16.93
C VAL A 140 38.38 -3.62 -18.20
N VAL A 141 37.08 -3.26 -18.23
CA VAL A 141 36.21 -3.52 -19.38
C VAL A 141 36.74 -2.89 -20.68
N PRO A 142 37.07 -1.58 -20.73
CA PRO A 142 37.65 -0.98 -21.93
C PRO A 142 38.95 -1.67 -22.39
N ILE A 143 39.80 -2.06 -21.44
CA ILE A 143 41.05 -2.79 -21.76
C ILE A 143 40.76 -4.16 -22.40
N LEU A 144 39.79 -4.92 -21.88
CA LEU A 144 39.39 -6.21 -22.41
C LEU A 144 38.86 -6.09 -23.84
N TYR A 145 38.10 -5.02 -24.14
CA TYR A 145 37.66 -4.72 -25.51
C TYR A 145 38.84 -4.41 -26.44
N ALA A 146 39.81 -3.64 -25.99
CA ALA A 146 41.01 -3.37 -26.77
C ALA A 146 41.84 -4.64 -27.03
N VAL A 147 42.04 -5.46 -26.01
CA VAL A 147 42.80 -6.72 -26.09
C VAL A 147 42.19 -7.71 -27.10
N SER A 148 40.87 -7.70 -27.29
CA SER A 148 40.17 -8.54 -28.25
C SER A 148 40.59 -8.23 -29.72
N PHE A 149 41.17 -7.04 -30.00
CA PHE A 149 41.72 -6.68 -31.31
C PHE A 149 43.19 -7.08 -31.49
N THR A 150 43.91 -7.47 -30.46
CA THR A 150 45.35 -7.79 -30.61
C THR A 150 45.66 -8.87 -31.61
N PRO A 151 44.83 -9.94 -31.85
CA PRO A 151 45.09 -10.93 -32.87
C PRO A 151 45.09 -10.33 -34.27
N PHE A 152 44.44 -9.19 -34.49
CA PHE A 152 44.42 -8.50 -35.79
C PHE A 152 45.83 -8.08 -36.25
N TYR A 153 46.72 -7.82 -35.29
CA TYR A 153 48.15 -7.53 -35.58
C TYR A 153 48.85 -8.66 -36.37
N TRP A 154 48.50 -9.92 -36.09
CA TRP A 154 49.07 -11.11 -36.76
C TRP A 154 48.28 -11.52 -37.99
N ILE A 155 46.97 -11.26 -38.02
CA ILE A 155 46.10 -11.65 -39.16
C ILE A 155 46.28 -10.72 -40.34
N SER A 156 46.43 -9.41 -40.16
CA SER A 156 46.50 -8.45 -41.25
C SER A 156 47.67 -8.64 -42.18
N PRO A 157 48.93 -8.90 -41.72
CA PRO A 157 50.04 -9.23 -42.63
C PRO A 157 49.87 -10.59 -43.30
N ALA A 158 49.32 -11.59 -42.62
CA ALA A 158 49.08 -12.91 -43.18
C ALA A 158 48.06 -12.88 -44.33
N MET A 159 47.13 -11.94 -44.28
CA MET A 159 46.12 -11.71 -45.35
C MET A 159 46.57 -10.71 -46.42
N SER A 160 47.80 -10.18 -46.31
CA SER A 160 48.38 -9.16 -47.25
C SER A 160 47.52 -7.88 -47.31
N TRP A 161 46.85 -7.51 -46.21
CA TRP A 161 46.11 -6.26 -46.15
C TRP A 161 47.07 -5.08 -45.97
N ALA A 162 46.84 -3.98 -46.70
CA ALA A 162 47.67 -2.75 -46.65
C ALA A 162 47.38 -1.88 -45.41
N ILE A 163 47.37 -2.51 -44.23
CA ILE A 163 47.05 -1.84 -42.94
C ILE A 163 48.36 -1.46 -42.23
N SER A 164 48.53 -0.17 -41.93
CA SER A 164 49.68 0.33 -41.20
C SER A 164 49.61 0.04 -39.68
N ILE A 165 50.77 0.04 -39.02
CA ILE A 165 50.85 -0.11 -37.56
C ILE A 165 50.03 0.98 -36.85
N GLU A 166 50.00 2.21 -37.39
CA GLU A 166 49.24 3.34 -36.85
C GLU A 166 47.73 3.06 -36.86
N GLN A 167 47.23 2.43 -37.95
CA GLN A 167 45.81 2.03 -38.05
C GLN A 167 45.47 0.91 -37.06
N ILE A 168 46.39 -0.01 -36.77
CA ILE A 168 46.19 -1.02 -35.74
C ILE A 168 46.13 -0.38 -34.36
N HIS A 169 46.99 0.59 -34.06
CA HIS A 169 46.88 1.33 -32.79
C HIS A 169 45.59 2.12 -32.68
N ALA A 170 45.14 2.73 -33.78
CA ALA A 170 43.82 3.40 -33.81
C ALA A 170 42.66 2.41 -33.51
N LEU A 171 42.76 1.17 -34.00
CA LEU A 171 41.79 0.11 -33.72
C LEU A 171 41.76 -0.29 -32.27
N LEU A 172 42.92 -0.36 -31.60
CA LEU A 172 43.00 -0.61 -30.15
C LEU A 172 42.34 0.52 -29.35
N LEU A 173 42.61 1.80 -29.70
CA LEU A 173 41.96 2.96 -29.07
C LEU A 173 40.45 2.98 -29.30
N PHE A 174 40.02 2.55 -30.48
CA PHE A 174 38.62 2.34 -30.81
C PHE A 174 37.99 1.27 -29.88
N GLY A 175 38.69 0.17 -29.64
CA GLY A 175 38.27 -0.87 -28.69
C GLY A 175 38.08 -0.31 -27.27
N VAL A 176 39.02 0.51 -26.78
CA VAL A 176 38.86 1.21 -25.49
C VAL A 176 37.59 2.07 -25.47
N SER A 177 37.33 2.80 -26.54
CA SER A 177 36.17 3.69 -26.66
C SER A 177 34.85 2.90 -26.68
N VAL A 178 34.78 1.83 -27.44
CA VAL A 178 33.60 0.93 -27.47
C VAL A 178 33.40 0.28 -26.10
N GLY A 179 34.44 -0.21 -25.47
CA GLY A 179 34.37 -0.80 -24.11
C GLY A 179 33.93 0.20 -23.05
N GLY A 180 34.44 1.43 -23.13
CA GLY A 180 34.04 2.51 -22.19
C GLY A 180 32.56 2.91 -22.33
N THR A 181 32.09 3.06 -23.56
CA THR A 181 30.68 3.41 -23.82
C THR A 181 29.73 2.28 -23.49
N THR A 182 30.09 1.03 -23.79
CA THR A 182 29.28 -0.14 -23.42
C THR A 182 29.24 -0.31 -21.90
N PHE A 183 30.35 -0.15 -21.18
CA PHE A 183 30.38 -0.15 -19.73
C PHE A 183 29.46 0.92 -19.14
N ALA A 184 29.58 2.17 -19.62
CA ALA A 184 28.75 3.27 -19.14
C ALA A 184 27.25 3.02 -19.36
N ALA A 185 26.88 2.49 -20.53
CA ALA A 185 25.50 2.17 -20.86
C ALA A 185 24.95 1.03 -19.96
N GLN A 186 25.68 -0.06 -19.80
CA GLN A 186 25.29 -1.19 -18.95
C GLN A 186 25.20 -0.78 -17.48
N PHE A 187 26.16 -0.02 -16.99
CA PHE A 187 26.16 0.49 -15.63
C PHE A 187 24.97 1.42 -15.36
N ALA A 188 24.65 2.31 -16.30
CA ALA A 188 23.47 3.16 -16.21
C ALA A 188 22.16 2.35 -16.20
N GLN A 189 22.07 1.27 -17.01
CA GLN A 189 20.91 0.37 -17.00
C GLN A 189 20.78 -0.36 -15.66
N LEU A 190 21.88 -0.86 -15.10
CA LEU A 190 21.91 -1.52 -13.80
C LEU A 190 21.41 -0.57 -12.70
N GLN A 191 21.89 0.67 -12.67
CA GLN A 191 21.44 1.68 -11.71
C GLN A 191 19.95 2.03 -11.89
N ARG A 192 19.49 2.19 -13.13
CA ARG A 192 18.06 2.46 -13.41
C ARG A 192 17.18 1.31 -12.91
N LYS A 193 17.57 0.06 -13.17
CA LYS A 193 16.82 -1.12 -12.71
C LYS A 193 16.73 -1.15 -11.18
N ALA A 194 17.86 -0.99 -10.48
CA ALA A 194 17.89 -0.95 -9.02
C ALA A 194 17.04 0.20 -8.44
N THR A 195 17.08 1.38 -9.08
CA THR A 195 16.25 2.52 -8.66
C THR A 195 14.76 2.25 -8.85
N THR A 196 14.38 1.64 -9.99
CA THR A 196 12.98 1.30 -10.27
C THR A 196 12.44 0.26 -9.29
N GLU A 197 13.21 -0.78 -9.00
CA GLU A 197 12.85 -1.82 -8.02
C GLU A 197 12.66 -1.23 -6.62
N ASN A 198 13.57 -0.33 -6.19
CA ASN A 198 13.42 0.37 -4.91
C ASN A 198 12.19 1.28 -4.87
N LEU A 199 11.90 2.02 -5.96
CA LEU A 199 10.70 2.86 -6.03
C LEU A 199 9.42 2.04 -5.93
N VAL A 200 9.35 0.88 -6.57
CA VAL A 200 8.21 -0.02 -6.46
C VAL A 200 8.04 -0.51 -5.01
N ALA A 201 9.13 -0.94 -4.37
CA ALA A 201 9.09 -1.40 -2.98
C ALA A 201 8.65 -0.29 -2.00
N VAL A 202 9.20 0.93 -2.16
CA VAL A 202 8.80 2.09 -1.32
C VAL A 202 7.33 2.47 -1.56
N ASN A 203 6.86 2.47 -2.82
CA ASN A 203 5.45 2.74 -3.10
C ASN A 203 4.53 1.71 -2.45
N GLN A 204 4.86 0.42 -2.51
CA GLN A 204 4.08 -0.62 -1.83
C GLN A 204 4.02 -0.42 -0.31
N GLN A 205 5.16 -0.05 0.31
CA GLN A 205 5.19 0.28 1.74
C GLN A 205 4.32 1.49 2.08
N LEU A 206 4.36 2.55 1.25
CA LEU A 206 3.53 3.74 1.42
C LEU A 206 2.04 3.42 1.26
N GLU A 207 1.66 2.58 0.31
CA GLU A 207 0.26 2.13 0.14
C GLU A 207 -0.25 1.39 1.38
N ILE A 208 0.55 0.48 1.95
CA ILE A 208 0.21 -0.26 3.16
C ILE A 208 0.08 0.72 4.35
N LEU A 209 1.04 1.63 4.52
CA LEU A 209 1.00 2.62 5.61
C LEU A 209 -0.21 3.55 5.49
N ASN A 210 -0.48 4.07 4.31
CA ASN A 210 -1.65 4.91 4.06
C ASN A 210 -2.97 4.17 4.33
N ALA A 211 -3.05 2.89 3.96
CA ALA A 211 -4.24 2.09 4.24
C ALA A 211 -4.41 1.87 5.76
N SER A 212 -3.33 1.55 6.50
CA SER A 212 -3.41 1.38 7.95
C SER A 212 -3.84 2.66 8.66
N LEU A 213 -3.30 3.82 8.24
CA LEU A 213 -3.69 5.12 8.80
C LEU A 213 -5.15 5.46 8.48
N ARG A 214 -5.64 5.22 7.27
CA ARG A 214 -7.06 5.42 6.91
C ARG A 214 -7.96 4.52 7.76
N GLN A 215 -7.61 3.25 7.89
CA GLN A 215 -8.33 2.28 8.71
C GLN A 215 -8.41 2.76 10.17
N GLU A 216 -7.30 3.17 10.77
CA GLU A 216 -7.24 3.69 12.14
C GLU A 216 -8.09 4.95 12.30
N LEU A 217 -7.97 5.91 11.39
CA LEU A 217 -8.76 7.15 11.42
C LEU A 217 -10.25 6.87 11.30
N TRP A 218 -10.65 5.97 10.39
CA TRP A 218 -12.06 5.60 10.20
C TRP A 218 -12.65 4.96 11.45
N LEU A 219 -11.94 3.97 12.02
CA LEU A 219 -12.38 3.28 13.24
C LEU A 219 -12.48 4.25 14.42
N ASN A 220 -11.50 5.12 14.62
CA ASN A 220 -11.51 6.12 15.67
C ASN A 220 -12.68 7.11 15.53
N ARG A 221 -12.99 7.55 14.30
CA ARG A 221 -14.14 8.41 14.01
C ARG A 221 -15.46 7.70 14.33
N ARG A 222 -15.60 6.46 13.87
CA ARG A 222 -16.80 5.67 14.10
C ARG A 222 -17.03 5.40 15.57
N ARG A 223 -15.99 5.03 16.33
CA ARG A 223 -16.06 4.87 17.79
C ARG A 223 -16.50 6.17 18.47
N THR A 224 -15.89 7.28 18.09
CA THR A 224 -16.25 8.60 18.65
C THR A 224 -17.70 8.97 18.32
N ALA A 225 -18.14 8.80 17.09
CA ALA A 225 -19.52 9.04 16.66
C ALA A 225 -20.52 8.14 17.42
N SER A 226 -20.18 6.85 17.59
CA SER A 226 -21.01 5.89 18.31
C SER A 226 -21.16 6.25 19.80
N VAL A 227 -20.08 6.66 20.47
CA VAL A 227 -20.13 7.11 21.87
C VAL A 227 -20.95 8.39 22.02
N LEU A 228 -20.81 9.34 21.10
CA LEU A 228 -21.60 10.58 21.11
C LEU A 228 -23.10 10.29 20.90
N HIS A 229 -23.42 9.48 19.88
CA HIS A 229 -24.81 9.21 19.53
C HIS A 229 -25.52 8.25 20.50
N GLY A 230 -24.80 7.31 21.12
CA GLY A 230 -25.34 6.35 22.08
C GLY A 230 -25.22 6.83 23.53
N PRO A 231 -24.11 6.50 24.23
CA PRO A 231 -23.99 6.73 25.67
C PRO A 231 -24.14 8.20 26.10
N VAL A 232 -23.52 9.15 25.36
CA VAL A 232 -23.58 10.57 25.74
C VAL A 232 -24.99 11.12 25.55
N GLN A 233 -25.61 10.87 24.41
CA GLN A 233 -26.96 11.30 24.12
C GLN A 233 -27.97 10.67 25.10
N ALA A 234 -27.82 9.37 25.39
CA ALA A 234 -28.69 8.68 26.37
C ALA A 234 -28.54 9.25 27.78
N ALA A 235 -27.31 9.54 28.23
CA ALA A 235 -27.08 10.13 29.53
C ALA A 235 -27.74 11.52 29.65
N LEU A 236 -27.59 12.37 28.64
CA LEU A 236 -28.21 13.71 28.61
C LEU A 236 -29.75 13.63 28.65
N PHE A 237 -30.35 12.70 27.88
CA PHE A 237 -31.80 12.51 27.93
C PHE A 237 -32.28 11.93 29.25
N ALA A 238 -31.59 10.94 29.81
CA ALA A 238 -31.91 10.38 31.12
C ALA A 238 -31.81 11.45 32.20
N SER A 239 -30.77 12.28 32.19
CA SER A 239 -30.57 13.40 33.06
C SER A 239 -31.71 14.43 32.97
N ALA A 240 -32.11 14.79 31.76
CA ALA A 240 -33.23 15.69 31.51
C ALA A 240 -34.54 15.08 32.07
N MET A 241 -34.73 13.77 31.87
CA MET A 241 -35.91 13.05 32.36
C MET A 241 -35.96 12.98 33.90
N LYS A 242 -34.82 12.69 34.55
CA LYS A 242 -34.71 12.72 36.06
C LYS A 242 -35.07 14.09 36.58
N LEU A 243 -34.53 15.17 35.99
CA LEU A 243 -34.83 16.55 36.41
C LEU A 243 -36.29 16.95 36.16
N SER A 244 -36.97 16.40 35.16
CA SER A 244 -38.36 16.71 34.84
C SER A 244 -39.35 16.13 35.84
N GLN A 245 -38.96 15.11 36.60
CA GLN A 245 -39.81 14.45 37.57
C GLN A 245 -39.92 15.24 38.91
N GLU A 246 -39.00 16.17 39.16
CA GLU A 246 -39.00 16.98 40.38
C GLU A 246 -39.16 18.47 40.05
N GLN A 247 -40.07 19.14 40.80
CA GLN A 247 -40.32 20.59 40.64
C GLN A 247 -39.13 21.45 41.10
N LYS A 248 -38.32 20.96 42.04
CA LYS A 248 -37.08 21.59 42.52
C LYS A 248 -35.99 20.52 42.66
N PRO A 249 -34.89 20.58 41.88
CA PRO A 249 -33.81 19.64 42.00
C PRO A 249 -33.15 19.70 43.39
N THR A 250 -32.96 18.54 44.00
CA THR A 250 -32.19 18.47 45.25
C THR A 250 -30.70 18.49 44.93
N PRO A 251 -29.80 18.95 45.86
CA PRO A 251 -28.35 18.94 45.62
C PRO A 251 -27.81 17.54 45.27
N GLU A 252 -28.42 16.50 45.86
CA GLU A 252 -28.07 15.09 45.61
C GLU A 252 -28.41 14.69 44.20
N LEU A 253 -29.58 15.06 43.66
CA LEU A 253 -30.01 14.79 42.28
C LEU A 253 -29.11 15.51 41.26
N VAL A 254 -28.72 16.75 41.55
CA VAL A 254 -27.79 17.52 40.73
C VAL A 254 -26.43 16.80 40.65
N SER A 255 -25.90 16.36 41.80
CA SER A 255 -24.63 15.61 41.84
C SER A 255 -24.70 14.28 41.08
N GLU A 256 -25.83 13.56 41.15
CA GLU A 256 -26.03 12.30 40.39
C GLU A 256 -26.04 12.57 38.91
N VAL A 257 -26.74 13.59 38.43
CA VAL A 257 -26.80 14.00 37.04
C VAL A 257 -25.41 14.41 36.51
N GLU A 258 -24.64 15.17 37.31
CA GLU A 258 -23.26 15.53 36.94
C GLU A 258 -22.37 14.30 36.82
N GLN A 259 -22.51 13.33 37.71
CA GLN A 259 -21.76 12.07 37.65
C GLN A 259 -22.13 11.22 36.42
N ASP A 260 -23.43 11.10 36.09
CA ASP A 260 -23.92 10.37 34.93
C ASP A 260 -23.36 10.96 33.62
N ILE A 261 -23.37 12.29 33.52
CA ILE A 261 -22.80 13.00 32.34
C ILE A 261 -21.29 12.82 32.28
N ALA A 262 -20.58 12.97 33.41
CA ALA A 262 -19.13 12.78 33.47
C ALA A 262 -18.71 11.35 33.07
N ALA A 263 -19.43 10.33 33.58
CA ALA A 263 -19.20 8.93 33.23
C ALA A 263 -19.43 8.64 31.71
N ALA A 264 -20.46 9.25 31.14
CA ALA A 264 -20.71 9.12 29.70
C ALA A 264 -19.61 9.79 28.83
N LEU A 265 -19.10 10.95 29.30
CA LEU A 265 -18.00 11.65 28.63
C LEU A 265 -16.65 10.94 28.78
N GLU A 266 -16.43 10.25 29.89
CA GLU A 266 -15.23 9.44 30.09
C GLU A 266 -15.11 8.31 29.04
N LYS A 267 -16.24 7.77 28.57
CA LYS A 267 -16.28 6.79 27.48
C LYS A 267 -15.76 7.34 26.14
N LEU A 268 -15.73 8.67 25.95
CA LEU A 268 -15.07 9.27 24.79
C LEU A 268 -13.53 9.12 24.84
N ASN A 269 -12.96 9.10 26.04
CA ASN A 269 -11.53 8.96 26.27
C ASN A 269 -11.09 7.49 26.23
N ASN A 270 -11.99 6.58 26.65
CA ASN A 270 -11.78 5.14 26.67
C ASN A 270 -12.94 4.46 25.93
N PRO A 271 -13.01 4.56 24.60
CA PRO A 271 -13.99 3.79 23.84
C PRO A 271 -13.75 2.31 24.13
N SER A 272 -14.84 1.56 24.40
CA SER A 272 -14.81 0.13 24.69
C SER A 272 -13.96 -0.59 23.63
N ASN A 273 -12.80 -1.09 24.05
CA ASN A 273 -11.93 -1.87 23.21
C ASN A 273 -12.53 -3.27 23.10
N LEU A 274 -12.55 -3.82 21.88
CA LEU A 274 -12.73 -5.26 21.65
C LEU A 274 -11.47 -6.05 22.10
N GLU A 275 -10.66 -5.48 23.01
CA GLU A 275 -9.46 -6.12 23.53
C GLU A 275 -9.85 -7.39 24.28
N GLY A 276 -9.49 -8.53 23.72
CA GLY A 276 -9.67 -9.84 24.33
C GLY A 276 -10.92 -10.62 23.89
N GLU A 277 -11.79 -10.07 23.04
CA GLU A 277 -12.84 -10.86 22.42
C GLU A 277 -12.28 -11.66 21.24
N ASP A 278 -12.62 -12.94 21.17
CA ASP A 278 -12.21 -13.81 20.07
C ASP A 278 -12.90 -13.39 18.77
N ILE A 279 -12.12 -13.27 17.69
CA ILE A 279 -12.66 -12.90 16.39
C ILE A 279 -13.74 -13.86 15.90
N THR A 280 -13.61 -15.14 16.21
CA THR A 280 -14.61 -16.16 15.88
C THR A 280 -15.91 -15.95 16.62
N ASP A 281 -15.89 -15.57 17.90
CA ASP A 281 -17.09 -15.25 18.67
C ASP A 281 -17.81 -14.02 18.10
N LEU A 282 -17.07 -12.99 17.73
CA LEU A 282 -17.60 -11.77 17.11
C LEU A 282 -18.27 -12.07 15.74
N LEU A 283 -17.66 -12.93 14.93
CA LEU A 283 -18.24 -13.36 13.66
C LEU A 283 -19.47 -14.24 13.86
N ASN A 284 -19.47 -15.12 14.86
CA ASN A 284 -20.63 -15.95 15.21
C ASN A 284 -21.83 -15.12 15.63
N GLN A 285 -21.65 -13.95 16.30
CA GLN A 285 -22.74 -13.02 16.56
C GLN A 285 -23.40 -12.52 15.27
N ILE A 286 -22.62 -12.29 14.19
CA ILE A 286 -23.17 -11.92 12.88
C ILE A 286 -23.97 -13.09 12.29
N VAL A 287 -23.44 -14.31 12.39
CA VAL A 287 -24.14 -15.54 11.94
C VAL A 287 -25.47 -15.70 12.65
N GLU A 288 -25.51 -15.49 13.96
CA GLU A 288 -26.71 -15.64 14.78
C GLU A 288 -27.82 -14.66 14.36
N ILE A 289 -27.46 -13.41 14.02
CA ILE A 289 -28.43 -12.41 13.52
C ILE A 289 -29.13 -12.86 12.24
N TRP A 290 -28.44 -13.63 11.37
CA TRP A 290 -28.96 -14.04 10.08
C TRP A 290 -29.33 -15.51 10.01
N SER A 291 -29.31 -16.27 11.12
CA SER A 291 -29.52 -17.72 11.18
C SER A 291 -30.86 -18.18 10.61
N ASP A 292 -31.91 -17.36 10.76
CA ASP A 292 -33.24 -17.63 10.23
C ASP A 292 -33.40 -17.32 8.71
N ALA A 293 -32.47 -16.51 8.15
CA ALA A 293 -32.55 -16.01 6.79
C ALA A 293 -31.61 -16.73 5.81
N ALA A 294 -30.43 -17.16 6.27
CA ALA A 294 -29.42 -17.78 5.42
C ALA A 294 -28.49 -18.71 6.21
N GLN A 295 -27.99 -19.74 5.53
CA GLN A 295 -26.94 -20.60 6.08
C GLN A 295 -25.57 -19.94 5.86
N ILE A 296 -24.86 -19.60 6.94
CA ILE A 296 -23.56 -18.94 6.88
C ILE A 296 -22.48 -19.89 7.39
N SER A 297 -21.40 -20.06 6.64
CA SER A 297 -20.21 -20.81 7.03
C SER A 297 -18.99 -19.90 7.11
N ILE A 298 -18.17 -20.04 8.16
CA ILE A 298 -16.96 -19.26 8.39
C ILE A 298 -15.76 -20.20 8.40
N LYS A 299 -14.66 -19.79 7.73
CA LYS A 299 -13.38 -20.50 7.70
C LYS A 299 -12.23 -19.53 7.90
N ILE A 300 -11.57 -19.64 9.06
CA ILE A 300 -10.35 -18.90 9.42
C ILE A 300 -9.31 -19.94 9.86
N PRO A 301 -8.07 -19.92 9.36
CA PRO A 301 -6.97 -20.74 9.89
C PRO A 301 -6.65 -20.35 11.35
N GLU A 302 -6.39 -21.32 12.23
CA GLU A 302 -6.15 -21.09 13.66
C GLU A 302 -4.99 -20.12 13.94
N ASP A 303 -3.91 -20.23 13.14
CA ASP A 303 -2.75 -19.32 13.26
C ASP A 303 -3.10 -17.87 12.91
N LEU A 304 -4.00 -17.70 11.95
CA LEU A 304 -4.47 -16.38 11.52
C LEU A 304 -5.50 -15.81 12.49
N GLU A 305 -6.38 -16.64 13.03
CA GLU A 305 -7.34 -16.29 14.08
C GLU A 305 -6.63 -15.69 15.30
N ALA A 306 -5.62 -16.41 15.82
CA ALA A 306 -4.82 -15.95 16.95
C ALA A 306 -4.05 -14.63 16.65
N ALA A 307 -3.61 -14.44 15.40
CA ALA A 307 -2.93 -13.20 15.00
C ALA A 307 -3.89 -12.01 14.91
N ILE A 308 -5.09 -12.21 14.37
CA ILE A 308 -6.13 -11.18 14.25
C ILE A 308 -6.65 -10.78 15.63
N THR A 309 -6.98 -11.74 16.50
CA THR A 309 -7.49 -11.49 17.86
C THR A 309 -6.56 -10.60 18.69
N LYS A 310 -5.25 -10.70 18.48
CA LYS A 310 -4.25 -9.82 19.14
C LYS A 310 -4.20 -8.40 18.58
N GLN A 311 -4.93 -8.10 17.53
CA GLN A 311 -4.89 -6.83 16.81
C GLN A 311 -6.29 -6.20 16.72
N PRO A 312 -6.69 -5.40 17.70
CA PRO A 312 -8.04 -4.86 17.79
C PRO A 312 -8.51 -4.11 16.55
N LEU A 313 -7.62 -3.34 15.90
CA LEU A 313 -7.94 -2.60 14.67
C LEU A 313 -8.22 -3.53 13.48
N THR A 314 -7.41 -4.59 13.34
CA THR A 314 -7.61 -5.60 12.29
C THR A 314 -8.88 -6.41 12.53
N SER A 315 -9.14 -6.81 13.79
CA SER A 315 -10.38 -7.49 14.19
C SER A 315 -11.62 -6.67 13.85
N GLU A 316 -11.61 -5.40 14.24
CA GLU A 316 -12.74 -4.48 14.02
C GLU A 316 -12.99 -4.24 12.52
N ALA A 317 -11.92 -4.02 11.73
CA ALA A 317 -12.02 -3.87 10.28
C ALA A 317 -12.58 -5.12 9.61
N LEU A 318 -12.11 -6.32 10.02
CA LEU A 318 -12.60 -7.59 9.49
C LEU A 318 -14.09 -7.78 9.80
N ILE A 319 -14.52 -7.51 11.04
CA ILE A 319 -15.93 -7.62 11.47
C ILE A 319 -16.82 -6.69 10.64
N GLU A 320 -16.40 -5.45 10.43
CA GLU A 320 -17.20 -4.48 9.68
C GLU A 320 -17.32 -4.85 8.20
N ILE A 321 -16.23 -5.30 7.57
CA ILE A 321 -16.23 -5.76 6.18
C ILE A 321 -17.08 -7.05 6.04
N ALA A 322 -16.92 -8.00 6.96
CA ALA A 322 -17.71 -9.23 6.97
C ALA A 322 -19.21 -8.93 7.12
N ARG A 323 -19.56 -8.04 8.05
CA ARG A 323 -20.95 -7.59 8.27
C ARG A 323 -21.53 -6.96 7.01
N GLU A 324 -20.78 -6.08 6.34
CA GLU A 324 -21.21 -5.43 5.11
C GLU A 324 -21.43 -6.43 3.97
N PHE A 325 -20.46 -7.32 3.74
CA PHE A 325 -20.58 -8.34 2.69
C PHE A 325 -21.74 -9.31 2.93
N ILE A 326 -21.87 -9.83 4.16
CA ILE A 326 -22.96 -10.75 4.53
C ILE A 326 -24.32 -10.05 4.43
N THR A 327 -24.42 -8.82 4.94
CA THR A 327 -25.65 -8.02 4.86
C THR A 327 -26.06 -7.77 3.41
N ASN A 328 -25.09 -7.41 2.55
CA ASN A 328 -25.35 -7.18 1.12
C ASN A 328 -25.77 -8.45 0.41
N ALA A 329 -25.13 -9.59 0.69
CA ALA A 329 -25.51 -10.88 0.12
C ALA A 329 -26.97 -11.26 0.47
N ILE A 330 -27.36 -11.13 1.73
CA ILE A 330 -28.68 -11.55 2.22
C ILE A 330 -29.76 -10.51 1.87
N LYS A 331 -29.58 -9.23 2.24
CA LYS A 331 -30.61 -8.20 2.03
C LYS A 331 -30.79 -7.83 0.57
N HIS A 332 -29.68 -7.63 -0.15
CA HIS A 332 -29.71 -7.12 -1.52
C HIS A 332 -29.60 -8.24 -2.54
N GLY A 333 -28.76 -9.24 -2.29
CA GLY A 333 -28.56 -10.40 -3.14
C GLY A 333 -29.61 -11.49 -2.96
N LYS A 334 -30.38 -11.49 -1.85
CA LYS A 334 -31.32 -12.56 -1.46
C LYS A 334 -30.64 -13.93 -1.39
N ALA A 335 -29.41 -13.97 -0.91
CA ALA A 335 -28.67 -15.19 -0.74
C ALA A 335 -29.27 -16.07 0.35
N SER A 336 -29.32 -17.37 0.11
CA SER A 336 -29.70 -18.39 1.09
C SER A 336 -28.52 -19.17 1.65
N SER A 337 -27.35 -19.06 0.99
CA SER A 337 -26.07 -19.64 1.42
C SER A 337 -24.93 -18.65 1.26
N VAL A 338 -24.15 -18.45 2.33
CA VAL A 338 -23.01 -17.53 2.37
C VAL A 338 -21.80 -18.24 2.98
N SER A 339 -20.66 -18.18 2.30
CA SER A 339 -19.39 -18.72 2.81
C SER A 339 -18.37 -17.61 2.95
N LEU A 340 -17.94 -17.34 4.18
CA LEU A 340 -16.85 -16.42 4.50
C LEU A 340 -15.56 -17.18 4.72
N LYS A 341 -14.49 -16.76 4.04
CA LYS A 341 -13.14 -17.30 4.19
C LYS A 341 -12.16 -16.18 4.42
N VAL A 342 -11.31 -16.32 5.42
CA VAL A 342 -10.17 -15.43 5.66
C VAL A 342 -8.89 -16.18 5.36
N SER A 343 -7.96 -15.54 4.65
CA SER A 343 -6.67 -16.15 4.30
C SER A 343 -5.55 -15.13 4.37
N ARG A 344 -4.33 -15.59 4.67
CA ARG A 344 -3.14 -14.75 4.67
C ARG A 344 -2.63 -14.58 3.23
N ILE A 345 -2.35 -13.35 2.84
CA ILE A 345 -1.71 -13.03 1.55
C ILE A 345 -0.20 -13.01 1.75
N ASP A 346 0.26 -12.26 2.77
CA ASP A 346 1.67 -12.14 3.15
C ASP A 346 1.82 -11.76 4.64
N GLY A 347 2.99 -11.31 5.04
CA GLY A 347 3.26 -10.94 6.44
C GLY A 347 2.47 -9.73 6.95
N ALA A 348 1.96 -8.87 6.05
CA ALA A 348 1.29 -7.61 6.39
C ALA A 348 -0.16 -7.53 5.91
N ARG A 349 -0.67 -8.53 5.17
CA ARG A 349 -2.00 -8.48 4.55
C ARG A 349 -2.76 -9.78 4.67
N ILE A 350 -4.08 -9.64 4.84
CA ILE A 350 -5.04 -10.74 4.80
C ILE A 350 -6.13 -10.46 3.78
N ALA A 351 -6.70 -11.51 3.20
CA ALA A 351 -7.84 -11.47 2.30
C ALA A 351 -9.09 -11.96 3.02
N ILE A 352 -10.20 -11.30 2.75
CA ILE A 352 -11.56 -11.66 3.16
C ILE A 352 -12.32 -11.96 1.90
N GLU A 353 -12.81 -13.20 1.77
CA GLU A 353 -13.61 -13.67 0.64
C GLU A 353 -14.97 -14.07 1.13
N VAL A 354 -16.03 -13.54 0.53
CA VAL A 354 -17.42 -13.98 0.76
C VAL A 354 -18.00 -14.43 -0.56
N ILE A 355 -18.44 -15.69 -0.58
CA ILE A 355 -19.11 -16.31 -1.73
C ILE A 355 -20.56 -16.57 -1.33
N ASP A 356 -21.49 -16.10 -2.14
CA ASP A 356 -22.92 -16.27 -1.91
C ASP A 356 -23.65 -16.72 -3.18
N ASP A 357 -24.81 -17.35 -2.99
CA ASP A 357 -25.73 -17.81 -4.05
C ASP A 357 -26.75 -16.75 -4.48
N GLY A 358 -26.57 -15.50 -4.04
CA GLY A 358 -27.49 -14.41 -4.31
C GLY A 358 -27.39 -13.85 -5.72
N GLN A 359 -28.27 -12.89 -6.04
CA GLN A 359 -28.36 -12.27 -7.36
C GLN A 359 -27.24 -11.25 -7.64
N GLY A 360 -26.41 -10.93 -6.62
CA GLY A 360 -25.38 -9.90 -6.69
C GLY A 360 -25.95 -8.48 -6.74
N VAL A 361 -25.07 -7.50 -6.99
CA VAL A 361 -25.45 -6.10 -7.11
C VAL A 361 -25.95 -5.82 -8.53
N PRO A 362 -27.11 -5.15 -8.71
CA PRO A 362 -27.61 -4.79 -10.03
C PRO A 362 -26.60 -3.94 -10.82
N PRO A 363 -26.45 -4.16 -12.14
CA PRO A 363 -25.65 -3.31 -12.99
C PRO A 363 -26.07 -1.83 -12.87
N GLY A 364 -25.13 -0.92 -12.61
CA GLY A 364 -25.40 0.51 -12.49
C GLY A 364 -25.87 0.97 -11.11
N ALA A 365 -25.84 0.12 -10.09
CA ALA A 365 -26.05 0.55 -8.71
C ALA A 365 -25.05 1.66 -8.31
N LYS A 366 -25.58 2.76 -7.77
CA LYS A 366 -24.71 3.86 -7.28
C LYS A 366 -23.97 3.41 -6.02
N PRO A 367 -22.68 3.79 -5.86
CA PRO A 367 -21.97 3.57 -4.62
C PRO A 367 -22.74 4.15 -3.44
N GLY A 368 -23.00 3.33 -2.44
CA GLY A 368 -23.67 3.70 -1.19
C GLY A 368 -22.67 3.80 -0.03
N PHE A 369 -23.24 3.89 1.18
CA PHE A 369 -22.45 3.94 2.42
C PHE A 369 -21.52 2.71 2.57
N GLY A 370 -22.00 1.52 2.21
CA GLY A 370 -21.21 0.29 2.26
C GLY A 370 -19.97 0.32 1.36
N SER A 371 -20.10 0.87 0.14
CA SER A 371 -18.96 1.02 -0.77
C SER A 371 -17.91 1.98 -0.22
N LYS A 372 -18.33 3.05 0.47
CA LYS A 372 -17.42 3.98 1.15
C LYS A 372 -16.70 3.28 2.31
N LEU A 373 -17.44 2.56 3.16
CA LEU A 373 -16.89 1.76 4.25
C LEU A 373 -15.81 0.79 3.75
N LEU A 374 -16.12 0.02 2.70
CA LEU A 374 -15.18 -0.93 2.12
C LEU A 374 -13.91 -0.23 1.59
N SER A 375 -14.05 0.92 0.93
CA SER A 375 -12.91 1.70 0.42
C SER A 375 -12.03 2.29 1.54
N GLU A 376 -12.60 2.63 2.69
CA GLU A 376 -11.87 3.18 3.83
C GLU A 376 -11.15 2.09 4.64
N LEU A 377 -11.75 0.90 4.76
CA LEU A 377 -11.22 -0.19 5.60
C LEU A 377 -10.29 -1.15 4.84
N SER A 378 -10.31 -1.16 3.51
CA SER A 378 -9.53 -2.11 2.72
C SER A 378 -8.50 -1.42 1.82
N LEU A 379 -7.42 -2.15 1.52
CA LEU A 379 -6.44 -1.80 0.49
C LEU A 379 -7.06 -1.89 -0.91
N VAL A 380 -7.78 -2.98 -1.11
CA VAL A 380 -8.48 -3.29 -2.36
C VAL A 380 -9.76 -4.00 -2.00
N TRP A 381 -10.86 -3.66 -2.67
CA TRP A 381 -12.07 -4.46 -2.61
C TRP A 381 -12.70 -4.58 -4.00
N ARG A 382 -13.41 -5.67 -4.19
CA ARG A 382 -14.13 -5.93 -5.44
C ARG A 382 -15.30 -6.87 -5.19
N GLN A 383 -16.31 -6.75 -6.03
CA GLN A 383 -17.43 -7.66 -6.09
C GLN A 383 -17.65 -8.09 -7.54
N SER A 384 -17.77 -9.36 -7.79
CA SER A 384 -17.95 -9.92 -9.12
C SER A 384 -18.91 -11.11 -9.09
N ARG A 385 -19.66 -11.29 -10.17
CA ARG A 385 -20.49 -12.48 -10.36
C ARG A 385 -19.72 -13.51 -11.18
N VAL A 386 -19.66 -14.74 -10.68
CA VAL A 386 -19.00 -15.87 -11.32
C VAL A 386 -20.01 -17.01 -11.44
N GLY A 387 -20.61 -17.17 -12.62
CA GLY A 387 -21.71 -18.12 -12.83
C GLY A 387 -22.95 -17.73 -12.00
N ASP A 388 -23.41 -18.66 -11.16
CA ASP A 388 -24.57 -18.46 -10.29
C ASP A 388 -24.21 -17.90 -8.90
N THR A 389 -22.93 -17.65 -8.63
CA THR A 389 -22.46 -17.15 -7.35
C THR A 389 -21.91 -15.73 -7.45
N THR A 390 -22.00 -14.97 -6.35
CA THR A 390 -21.34 -13.68 -6.19
C THR A 390 -20.12 -13.85 -5.32
N LEU A 391 -18.98 -13.30 -5.76
CA LEU A 391 -17.73 -13.22 -5.01
C LEU A 391 -17.51 -11.78 -4.57
N SER A 392 -17.49 -11.55 -3.27
CA SER A 392 -17.06 -10.31 -2.63
C SER A 392 -15.68 -10.53 -2.01
N TYR A 393 -14.74 -9.65 -2.31
CA TYR A 393 -13.33 -9.76 -1.93
C TYR A 393 -12.82 -8.46 -1.37
N ALA A 394 -12.06 -8.51 -0.27
CA ALA A 394 -11.34 -7.36 0.27
C ALA A 394 -9.97 -7.78 0.82
N GLU A 395 -8.98 -6.89 0.71
CA GLU A 395 -7.68 -7.01 1.35
C GLU A 395 -7.55 -5.97 2.46
N ILE A 396 -7.15 -6.39 3.65
CA ILE A 396 -6.89 -5.49 4.77
C ILE A 396 -5.48 -5.68 5.32
N VAL A 397 -5.00 -4.66 6.02
CA VAL A 397 -3.70 -4.70 6.68
C VAL A 397 -3.79 -5.58 7.92
N LEU A 398 -2.87 -6.55 8.04
CA LEU A 398 -2.55 -7.22 9.28
C LEU A 398 -1.43 -6.43 9.93
N GLY A 399 -1.69 -5.81 11.09
CA GLY A 399 -0.70 -5.01 11.81
C GLY A 399 0.59 -5.81 12.07
N GLN A 400 1.72 -5.13 12.14
CA GLN A 400 2.97 -5.77 12.51
C GLN A 400 2.93 -6.16 14.00
N GLN A 401 3.33 -7.39 14.31
CA GLN A 401 3.63 -7.78 15.69
C GLN A 401 4.94 -7.06 16.07
N ASP A 402 4.88 -6.15 17.04
CA ASP A 402 6.07 -5.63 17.72
C ASP A 402 6.79 -6.73 18.51
#